data_1625603b08eae1b7671bcb68f1a620c4
#
_entry.id   1625603b08eae1b7671bcb68f1a620c4
#
_cell.length_a   1.000
_cell.length_b   1.000
_cell.length_c   1.000
_cell.angle_alpha   90.00
_cell.angle_beta   90.00
_cell.angle_gamma   90.00
#
_symmetry.space_group_name_H-M   'P 1'
#
loop_
_entity.id
_entity.type
_entity.pdbx_description
1 polymer ?
#
loop_
_entity_poly.entity_id
_entity_poly.type
_entity_poly.pdbx_seq_one_letter_code
_entity_poly.pdbx_strand_id
1 'polypeptide(L)'
;MVWGLRSSQLGCVAYPKKGKKGKKKEKQDMKKIIIFSMLMALLSLTASAQSAAQARKVLDKTATVVGNKGGASASFTMSNPKMGTTSGTIAIKGHMFQASIPSAIVWYNGKTQWSYMKSTNEVNITTPTEAKRMKMNPYTFITMYKSGYNMSMKTSGRNYVVHLTAQNKKRSVKELYVTVNSSTYIPVQVKMLEGNTWSTINIKNFKAKKLANSMFTFKAKDFPKAEVIDLR
;
A
#
# COMPACT_ATOMS: atom_id res chain seq x y z
N MET A 1 28.56 -32.21 -89.60
CA MET A 1 28.82 -30.95 -88.91
C MET A 1 28.84 -31.22 -87.44
N VAL A 2 29.98 -31.00 -86.82
CA VAL A 2 30.32 -31.36 -85.46
C VAL A 2 30.05 -30.16 -84.59
N TRP A 3 29.33 -30.32 -83.41
CA TRP A 3 29.37 -29.36 -82.34
C TRP A 3 29.61 -30.09 -81.02
N GLY A 4 30.76 -29.75 -80.40
CA GLY A 4 31.25 -30.31 -79.21
C GLY A 4 30.53 -29.76 -77.94
N LEU A 5 30.34 -30.65 -76.99
CA LEU A 5 29.86 -30.31 -75.68
C LEU A 5 31.02 -29.90 -74.73
N ARG A 6 30.94 -28.70 -74.20
CA ARG A 6 31.88 -28.19 -73.19
C ARG A 6 31.36 -28.54 -71.84
N SER A 7 32.10 -29.36 -71.11
CA SER A 7 31.83 -29.68 -69.70
C SER A 7 32.17 -28.51 -68.81
N SER A 8 31.20 -27.99 -68.06
CA SER A 8 31.38 -27.00 -67.01
C SER A 8 31.81 -27.71 -65.71
N GLN A 9 33.00 -27.40 -65.28
CA GLN A 9 33.50 -27.83 -63.94
C GLN A 9 32.76 -27.05 -62.81
N LEU A 10 32.03 -27.74 -61.98
CA LEU A 10 31.50 -27.22 -60.75
C LEU A 10 32.64 -27.17 -59.69
N GLY A 11 33.09 -25.96 -59.34
CA GLY A 11 34.05 -25.72 -58.32
C GLY A 11 33.40 -25.96 -56.95
N CYS A 12 33.87 -26.96 -56.23
CA CYS A 12 33.55 -27.17 -54.83
C CYS A 12 34.11 -26.02 -53.97
N VAL A 13 33.24 -25.15 -53.46
CA VAL A 13 33.61 -24.17 -52.42
C VAL A 13 33.80 -24.89 -51.08
N ALA A 14 35.08 -25.07 -50.71
CA ALA A 14 35.42 -25.63 -49.39
C ALA A 14 35.17 -24.60 -48.28
N TYR A 15 34.20 -24.84 -47.44
CA TYR A 15 34.01 -24.05 -46.20
C TYR A 15 35.15 -24.33 -45.23
N PRO A 16 35.80 -23.29 -44.67
CA PRO A 16 36.87 -23.50 -43.70
C PRO A 16 36.32 -24.13 -42.42
N LYS A 17 36.79 -25.33 -42.05
CA LYS A 17 36.50 -25.96 -40.76
C LYS A 17 37.07 -25.10 -39.63
N LYS A 18 36.22 -24.47 -38.79
CA LYS A 18 36.67 -23.78 -37.58
C LYS A 18 37.50 -24.71 -36.71
N GLY A 19 38.76 -24.40 -36.54
CA GLY A 19 39.73 -25.21 -35.81
C GLY A 19 39.37 -25.36 -34.33
N LYS A 20 39.84 -26.43 -33.67
CA LYS A 20 39.57 -26.72 -32.23
C LYS A 20 39.86 -25.57 -31.29
N LYS A 21 40.77 -24.63 -31.61
CA LYS A 21 41.03 -23.40 -30.82
C LYS A 21 39.88 -22.41 -30.83
N GLY A 22 39.13 -22.26 -31.93
CA GLY A 22 37.95 -21.35 -32.00
C GLY A 22 36.80 -21.83 -31.11
N LYS A 23 36.55 -23.17 -31.08
CA LYS A 23 35.50 -23.76 -30.21
C LYS A 23 35.81 -23.65 -28.71
N LYS A 24 37.10 -23.68 -28.33
CA LYS A 24 37.51 -23.52 -26.93
C LYS A 24 37.34 -22.08 -26.44
N LYS A 25 37.63 -21.08 -27.30
CA LYS A 25 37.45 -19.66 -27.01
C LYS A 25 35.96 -19.30 -26.88
N GLU A 26 35.13 -19.78 -27.81
CA GLU A 26 33.68 -19.58 -27.80
C GLU A 26 33.00 -20.19 -26.55
N LYS A 27 33.42 -21.39 -26.13
CA LYS A 27 32.96 -22.00 -24.85
C LYS A 27 33.40 -21.22 -23.60
N GLN A 28 34.56 -20.60 -23.64
CA GLN A 28 35.08 -19.81 -22.53
C GLN A 28 34.36 -18.45 -22.41
N ASP A 29 34.04 -17.84 -23.55
CA ASP A 29 33.30 -16.60 -23.59
C ASP A 29 31.81 -16.79 -23.19
N MET A 30 31.18 -17.91 -23.61
CA MET A 30 29.84 -18.28 -23.12
C MET A 30 29.82 -18.49 -21.61
N LYS A 31 30.84 -19.14 -21.02
CA LYS A 31 30.93 -19.29 -19.56
C LYS A 31 31.05 -17.95 -18.83
N LYS A 32 31.83 -17.02 -19.37
CA LYS A 32 31.96 -15.66 -18.82
C LYS A 32 30.64 -14.90 -18.89
N ILE A 33 29.89 -15.00 -20.00
CA ILE A 33 28.57 -14.37 -20.18
C ILE A 33 27.57 -14.96 -19.18
N ILE A 34 27.57 -16.28 -18.97
CA ILE A 34 26.67 -16.94 -18.01
C ILE A 34 27.00 -16.51 -16.57
N ILE A 35 28.29 -16.46 -16.20
CA ILE A 35 28.72 -16.03 -14.87
C ILE A 35 28.36 -14.55 -14.65
N PHE A 36 28.56 -13.70 -15.64
CA PHE A 36 28.21 -12.28 -15.57
C PHE A 36 26.70 -12.04 -15.46
N SER A 37 25.88 -12.79 -16.21
CA SER A 37 24.42 -12.72 -16.12
C SER A 37 23.91 -13.23 -14.76
N MET A 38 24.53 -14.26 -14.19
CA MET A 38 24.19 -14.79 -12.88
C MET A 38 24.57 -13.83 -11.76
N LEU A 39 25.70 -13.12 -11.89
CA LEU A 39 26.13 -12.07 -10.96
C LEU A 39 25.19 -10.86 -10.99
N MET A 40 24.74 -10.44 -12.17
CA MET A 40 23.75 -9.36 -12.34
C MET A 40 22.39 -9.73 -11.73
N ALA A 41 21.96 -10.98 -11.82
CA ALA A 41 20.73 -11.46 -11.20
C ALA A 41 20.80 -11.43 -9.66
N LEU A 42 21.96 -11.73 -9.07
CA LEU A 42 22.17 -11.64 -7.61
C LEU A 42 22.12 -10.21 -7.08
N LEU A 43 22.59 -9.22 -7.85
CA LEU A 43 22.55 -7.80 -7.46
C LEU A 43 21.12 -7.24 -7.43
N SER A 44 20.23 -7.72 -8.30
CA SER A 44 18.83 -7.27 -8.33
C SER A 44 18.01 -7.77 -7.13
N LEU A 45 18.33 -8.93 -6.56
CA LEU A 45 17.67 -9.48 -5.37
C LEU A 45 18.00 -8.67 -4.11
N THR A 46 19.23 -8.18 -3.98
CA THR A 46 19.64 -7.37 -2.82
C THR A 46 18.96 -6.00 -2.80
N ALA A 47 18.78 -5.35 -3.96
CA ALA A 47 18.10 -4.06 -4.07
C ALA A 47 16.63 -4.13 -3.65
N SER A 48 15.93 -5.21 -4.02
CA SER A 48 14.51 -5.41 -3.64
C SER A 48 14.35 -5.66 -2.13
N ALA A 49 15.22 -6.47 -1.54
CA ALA A 49 15.21 -6.75 -0.10
C ALA A 49 15.51 -5.47 0.73
N GLN A 50 16.47 -4.66 0.28
CA GLN A 50 16.80 -3.38 0.90
C GLN A 50 15.64 -2.41 0.83
N SER A 51 14.94 -2.31 -0.31
CA SER A 51 13.76 -1.47 -0.48
C SER A 51 12.61 -1.88 0.46
N ALA A 52 12.36 -3.18 0.62
CA ALA A 52 11.33 -3.70 1.54
C ALA A 52 11.67 -3.40 3.01
N ALA A 53 12.94 -3.55 3.42
CA ALA A 53 13.38 -3.22 4.77
C ALA A 53 13.26 -1.72 5.07
N GLN A 54 13.60 -0.86 4.11
CA GLN A 54 13.44 0.59 4.23
C GLN A 54 11.96 0.98 4.31
N ALA A 55 11.09 0.39 3.45
CA ALA A 55 9.65 0.59 3.49
C ALA A 55 9.07 0.28 4.87
N ARG A 56 9.47 -0.85 5.45
CA ARG A 56 9.06 -1.24 6.81
C ARG A 56 9.47 -0.20 7.85
N LYS A 57 10.72 0.26 7.84
CA LYS A 57 11.21 1.29 8.77
C LYS A 57 10.42 2.60 8.65
N VAL A 58 10.07 3.02 7.43
CA VAL A 58 9.24 4.22 7.21
C VAL A 58 7.85 4.03 7.81
N LEU A 59 7.20 2.89 7.57
CA LEU A 59 5.86 2.61 8.10
C LEU A 59 5.87 2.44 9.63
N ASP A 60 6.91 1.85 10.21
CA ASP A 60 7.07 1.75 11.67
C ASP A 60 7.15 3.14 12.31
N LYS A 61 7.94 4.05 11.74
CA LYS A 61 8.01 5.45 12.19
C LYS A 61 6.67 6.17 12.01
N THR A 62 6.01 5.99 10.87
CA THR A 62 4.67 6.54 10.62
C THR A 62 3.67 6.03 11.65
N ALA A 63 3.67 4.73 11.95
CA ALA A 63 2.81 4.14 12.96
C ALA A 63 3.06 4.73 14.36
N THR A 64 4.33 5.01 14.69
CA THR A 64 4.68 5.67 15.96
C THR A 64 4.17 7.12 16.00
N VAL A 65 4.29 7.87 14.92
CA VAL A 65 3.82 9.26 14.84
C VAL A 65 2.29 9.33 14.96
N VAL A 66 1.56 8.48 14.23
CA VAL A 66 0.09 8.46 14.24
C VAL A 66 -0.46 7.83 15.52
N GLY A 67 0.20 6.76 15.99
CA GLY A 67 -0.19 6.03 17.20
C GLY A 67 0.34 6.64 18.51
N ASN A 68 0.72 7.93 18.50
CA ASN A 68 1.20 8.64 19.67
C ASN A 68 0.31 8.35 20.90
N LYS A 69 0.91 8.07 22.05
CA LYS A 69 0.20 7.77 23.33
C LYS A 69 -0.79 8.86 23.71
N GLY A 70 -0.53 10.12 23.38
CA GLY A 70 -1.46 11.24 23.59
C GLY A 70 -2.63 11.23 22.62
N GLY A 71 -2.45 10.70 21.44
CA GLY A 71 -3.38 10.74 20.33
C GLY A 71 -3.00 11.77 19.26
N ALA A 72 -3.73 11.74 18.15
CA ALA A 72 -3.55 12.64 17.02
C ALA A 72 -4.91 13.00 16.40
N SER A 73 -4.96 14.13 15.70
CA SER A 73 -6.11 14.52 14.88
C SER A 73 -5.65 14.98 13.52
N ALA A 74 -6.50 14.82 12.51
CA ALA A 74 -6.28 15.28 11.15
C ALA A 74 -7.59 15.61 10.46
N SER A 75 -7.52 16.40 9.39
CA SER A 75 -8.57 16.51 8.39
C SER A 75 -8.25 15.56 7.24
N PHE A 76 -9.28 15.06 6.57
CA PHE A 76 -9.09 14.21 5.40
C PHE A 76 -10.10 14.56 4.30
N THR A 77 -9.72 14.25 3.08
CA THR A 77 -10.64 14.18 1.93
C THR A 77 -10.49 12.79 1.33
N MET A 78 -11.59 12.06 1.24
CA MET A 78 -11.66 10.73 0.64
C MET A 78 -12.42 10.83 -0.66
N SER A 79 -11.87 10.26 -1.73
CA SER A 79 -12.53 10.11 -3.02
C SER A 79 -12.57 8.65 -3.46
N ASN A 80 -13.73 8.23 -3.95
CA ASN A 80 -14.00 6.89 -4.45
C ASN A 80 -14.96 7.00 -5.64
N PRO A 81 -14.69 6.33 -6.78
CA PRO A 81 -15.54 6.42 -7.96
C PRO A 81 -17.02 6.03 -7.75
N LYS A 82 -17.30 5.15 -6.78
CA LYS A 82 -18.67 4.68 -6.48
C LYS A 82 -19.38 5.58 -5.46
N MET A 83 -18.64 6.19 -4.53
CA MET A 83 -19.20 6.93 -3.40
C MET A 83 -19.03 8.45 -3.53
N GLY A 84 -18.30 8.89 -4.57
CA GLY A 84 -17.98 10.30 -4.75
C GLY A 84 -16.86 10.77 -3.83
N THR A 85 -16.89 12.05 -3.50
CA THR A 85 -15.88 12.68 -2.63
C THR A 85 -16.54 13.18 -1.35
N THR A 86 -15.91 12.85 -0.22
CA THR A 86 -16.30 13.35 1.09
C THR A 86 -15.08 13.89 1.85
N SER A 87 -15.30 14.86 2.72
CA SER A 87 -14.29 15.42 3.60
C SER A 87 -14.72 15.30 5.04
N GLY A 88 -13.76 15.23 5.95
CA GLY A 88 -14.06 15.08 7.35
C GLY A 88 -12.85 15.32 8.25
N THR A 89 -13.07 15.06 9.52
CA THR A 89 -12.03 15.08 10.55
C THR A 89 -11.93 13.72 11.22
N ILE A 90 -10.75 13.39 11.70
CA ILE A 90 -10.51 12.19 12.48
C ILE A 90 -9.64 12.51 13.67
N ALA A 91 -9.96 11.89 14.80
CA ALA A 91 -9.13 11.82 16.00
C ALA A 91 -8.85 10.36 16.34
N ILE A 92 -7.62 10.05 16.73
CA ILE A 92 -7.18 8.68 17.02
C ILE A 92 -6.36 8.67 18.32
N LYS A 93 -6.56 7.65 19.16
CA LYS A 93 -5.71 7.37 20.32
C LYS A 93 -5.65 5.88 20.57
N GLY A 94 -4.51 5.25 20.28
CA GLY A 94 -4.38 3.81 20.30
C GLY A 94 -5.38 3.14 19.35
N HIS A 95 -6.27 2.31 19.89
CA HIS A 95 -7.33 1.64 19.10
C HIS A 95 -8.63 2.45 19.01
N MET A 96 -8.72 3.55 19.76
CA MET A 96 -9.92 4.40 19.79
C MET A 96 -9.87 5.40 18.64
N PHE A 97 -11.02 5.71 18.06
CA PHE A 97 -11.14 6.77 17.08
C PHE A 97 -12.51 7.48 17.14
N GLN A 98 -12.52 8.71 16.67
CA GLN A 98 -13.72 9.45 16.33
C GLN A 98 -13.52 10.01 14.92
N ALA A 99 -14.49 9.75 14.03
CA ALA A 99 -14.50 10.31 12.68
C ALA A 99 -15.79 11.08 12.46
N SER A 100 -15.69 12.24 11.82
CA SER A 100 -16.85 13.08 11.47
C SER A 100 -16.79 13.45 10.00
N ILE A 101 -17.87 13.16 9.28
CA ILE A 101 -18.14 13.56 7.90
C ILE A 101 -19.46 14.32 7.84
N PRO A 102 -19.82 14.99 6.72
CA PRO A 102 -21.10 15.70 6.62
C PRO A 102 -22.34 14.87 6.95
N SER A 103 -22.37 13.58 6.59
CA SER A 103 -23.51 12.69 6.76
C SER A 103 -23.53 11.91 8.07
N ALA A 104 -22.38 11.73 8.74
CA ALA A 104 -22.28 10.85 9.91
C ALA A 104 -21.17 11.25 10.87
N ILE A 105 -21.32 10.80 12.13
CA ILE A 105 -20.24 10.81 13.11
C ILE A 105 -20.11 9.41 13.69
N VAL A 106 -18.88 8.91 13.78
CA VAL A 106 -18.59 7.58 14.35
C VAL A 106 -17.63 7.73 15.50
N TRP A 107 -17.94 7.08 16.61
CA TRP A 107 -17.07 6.93 17.79
C TRP A 107 -16.77 5.46 17.99
N TYR A 108 -15.55 5.16 18.39
CA TYR A 108 -15.13 3.83 18.82
C TYR A 108 -14.18 3.93 20.01
N ASN A 109 -14.57 3.36 21.13
CA ASN A 109 -13.80 3.45 22.38
C ASN A 109 -12.85 2.27 22.63
N GLY A 110 -12.67 1.41 21.61
CA GLY A 110 -11.88 0.17 21.71
C GLY A 110 -12.75 -1.09 21.90
N LYS A 111 -14.02 -0.95 22.25
CA LYS A 111 -14.98 -2.05 22.42
C LYS A 111 -16.29 -1.78 21.67
N THR A 112 -16.93 -0.69 21.98
CA THR A 112 -18.25 -0.29 21.46
C THR A 112 -18.06 0.78 20.38
N GLN A 113 -18.86 0.69 19.34
CA GLN A 113 -18.98 1.69 18.29
C GLN A 113 -20.35 2.33 18.34
N TRP A 114 -20.40 3.64 18.21
CA TRP A 114 -21.60 4.43 17.99
C TRP A 114 -21.49 5.09 16.62
N SER A 115 -22.55 4.99 15.83
CA SER A 115 -22.63 5.59 14.50
C SER A 115 -23.88 6.47 14.44
N TYR A 116 -23.69 7.78 14.50
CA TYR A 116 -24.76 8.76 14.35
C TYR A 116 -24.94 9.10 12.86
N MET A 117 -26.12 8.83 12.34
CA MET A 117 -26.55 9.17 10.99
C MET A 117 -27.37 10.44 11.02
N LYS A 118 -26.85 11.52 10.43
CA LYS A 118 -27.51 12.84 10.50
C LYS A 118 -28.84 12.91 9.75
N SER A 119 -28.97 12.13 8.67
CA SER A 119 -30.20 12.12 7.84
C SER A 119 -31.42 11.51 8.54
N THR A 120 -31.20 10.48 9.34
CA THR A 120 -32.25 9.77 10.09
C THR A 120 -32.32 10.21 11.55
N ASN A 121 -31.31 10.96 12.03
CA ASN A 121 -31.14 11.34 13.42
C ASN A 121 -31.08 10.13 14.38
N GLU A 122 -30.44 9.04 13.94
CA GLU A 122 -30.30 7.78 14.64
C GLU A 122 -28.87 7.55 15.09
N VAL A 123 -28.70 6.92 16.25
CA VAL A 123 -27.44 6.43 16.76
C VAL A 123 -27.49 4.91 16.88
N ASN A 124 -26.76 4.22 16.03
CA ASN A 124 -26.62 2.78 16.10
C ASN A 124 -25.44 2.40 17.00
N ILE A 125 -25.69 1.56 18.01
CA ILE A 125 -24.69 1.01 18.91
C ILE A 125 -24.36 -0.41 18.46
N THR A 126 -23.07 -0.69 18.23
CA THR A 126 -22.63 -2.01 17.81
C THR A 126 -21.35 -2.44 18.54
N THR A 127 -21.11 -3.76 18.60
CA THR A 127 -19.79 -4.31 18.89
C THR A 127 -19.20 -4.82 17.56
N PRO A 128 -18.34 -4.05 16.88
CA PRO A 128 -17.88 -4.41 15.57
C PRO A 128 -16.97 -5.64 15.62
N THR A 129 -17.17 -6.58 14.67
CA THR A 129 -16.27 -7.70 14.48
C THR A 129 -14.87 -7.21 14.10
N GLU A 130 -13.85 -8.06 14.29
CA GLU A 130 -12.48 -7.72 13.89
C GLU A 130 -12.38 -7.26 12.44
N ALA A 131 -13.05 -7.95 11.52
CA ALA A 131 -13.09 -7.58 10.11
C ALA A 131 -13.72 -6.19 9.86
N LYS A 132 -14.80 -5.85 10.56
CA LYS A 132 -15.41 -4.51 10.51
C LYS A 132 -14.47 -3.45 11.11
N ARG A 133 -13.84 -3.74 12.26
CA ARG A 133 -12.86 -2.82 12.89
C ARG A 133 -11.70 -2.53 11.95
N MET A 134 -11.18 -3.55 11.27
CA MET A 134 -10.08 -3.38 10.30
C MET A 134 -10.46 -2.45 9.14
N LYS A 135 -11.71 -2.46 8.69
CA LYS A 135 -12.18 -1.58 7.61
C LYS A 135 -12.46 -0.15 8.06
N MET A 136 -12.85 0.06 9.30
CA MET A 136 -13.32 1.35 9.82
C MET A 136 -12.26 2.13 10.58
N ASN A 137 -11.25 1.46 11.11
CA ASN A 137 -10.18 2.11 11.83
C ASN A 137 -9.08 2.58 10.86
N PRO A 138 -8.91 3.89 10.64
CA PRO A 138 -7.84 4.41 9.79
C PRO A 138 -6.44 4.00 10.26
N TYR A 139 -6.28 3.73 11.55
CA TYR A 139 -5.04 3.20 12.12
C TYR A 139 -4.71 1.80 11.58
N THR A 140 -5.72 1.03 11.19
CA THR A 140 -5.51 -0.31 10.63
C THR A 140 -4.73 -0.26 9.32
N PHE A 141 -4.96 0.75 8.47
CA PHE A 141 -4.20 0.92 7.24
C PHE A 141 -2.71 1.14 7.51
N ILE A 142 -2.39 1.82 8.62
CA ILE A 142 -1.01 2.10 9.01
C ILE A 142 -0.34 0.86 9.64
N THR A 143 -1.10 -0.13 10.06
CA THR A 143 -0.58 -1.37 10.69
C THR A 143 -0.72 -2.61 9.80
N MET A 144 -1.52 -2.54 8.72
CA MET A 144 -1.74 -3.66 7.78
C MET A 144 -0.45 -4.24 7.19
N TYR A 145 0.60 -3.42 7.03
CA TYR A 145 1.88 -3.82 6.47
C TYR A 145 2.62 -4.87 7.30
N LYS A 146 2.25 -5.06 8.57
CA LYS A 146 2.98 -5.96 9.48
C LYS A 146 2.98 -7.41 9.01
N SER A 147 1.95 -7.84 8.26
CA SER A 147 1.87 -9.19 7.73
C SER A 147 1.06 -9.29 6.44
N GLY A 148 1.46 -10.20 5.56
CA GLY A 148 0.71 -10.60 4.36
C GLY A 148 0.77 -9.60 3.20
N TYR A 149 1.77 -8.71 3.18
CA TYR A 149 2.07 -7.83 2.06
C TYR A 149 3.56 -7.87 1.70
N ASN A 150 3.83 -7.88 0.42
CA ASN A 150 5.14 -7.51 -0.11
C ASN A 150 5.22 -5.99 -0.11
N MET A 151 6.42 -5.46 0.11
CA MET A 151 6.64 -4.03 0.23
C MET A 151 7.75 -3.57 -0.69
N SER A 152 7.57 -2.39 -1.26
CA SER A 152 8.61 -1.62 -1.91
C SER A 152 8.46 -0.14 -1.59
N MET A 153 9.50 0.64 -1.81
CA MET A 153 9.50 2.07 -1.54
C MET A 153 10.25 2.84 -2.61
N LYS A 154 9.77 4.03 -2.92
CA LYS A 154 10.51 5.03 -3.70
C LYS A 154 10.42 6.39 -3.03
N THR A 155 11.42 7.23 -3.28
CA THR A 155 11.38 8.64 -2.90
C THR A 155 10.75 9.45 -4.04
N SER A 156 9.88 10.38 -3.71
CA SER A 156 9.21 11.28 -4.65
C SER A 156 9.17 12.68 -4.04
N GLY A 157 10.06 13.55 -4.48
CA GLY A 157 10.24 14.87 -3.88
C GLY A 157 10.54 14.79 -2.38
N ARG A 158 9.71 15.44 -1.57
CA ARG A 158 9.83 15.42 -0.10
C ARG A 158 9.07 14.27 0.57
N ASN A 159 8.70 13.24 -0.19
CA ASN A 159 7.91 12.14 0.35
C ASN A 159 8.54 10.79 0.04
N TYR A 160 8.31 9.83 0.93
CA TYR A 160 8.42 8.41 0.66
C TYR A 160 7.07 7.90 0.16
N VAL A 161 7.08 7.10 -0.89
CA VAL A 161 5.90 6.40 -1.39
C VAL A 161 6.14 4.92 -1.18
N VAL A 162 5.47 4.36 -0.17
CA VAL A 162 5.51 2.93 0.14
C VAL A 162 4.38 2.25 -0.59
N HIS A 163 4.70 1.21 -1.35
CA HIS A 163 3.75 0.36 -2.06
C HIS A 163 3.68 -1.00 -1.37
N LEU A 164 2.47 -1.44 -1.05
CA LEU A 164 2.17 -2.74 -0.49
C LEU A 164 1.30 -3.51 -1.47
N THR A 165 1.69 -4.76 -1.75
CA THR A 165 0.93 -5.68 -2.60
C THR A 165 0.57 -6.93 -1.79
N ALA A 166 -0.69 -7.29 -1.74
CA ALA A 166 -1.15 -8.44 -0.99
C ALA A 166 -0.51 -9.74 -1.48
N GLN A 167 0.06 -10.54 -0.58
CA GLN A 167 0.61 -11.86 -0.88
C GLN A 167 -0.51 -12.85 -1.23
N ASN A 168 -1.68 -12.69 -0.62
CA ASN A 168 -2.87 -13.50 -0.90
C ASN A 168 -3.90 -12.66 -1.67
N LYS A 169 -4.25 -13.08 -2.89
CA LYS A 169 -5.23 -12.42 -3.77
C LYS A 169 -6.65 -12.37 -3.19
N LYS A 170 -6.96 -13.19 -2.17
CA LYS A 170 -8.25 -13.19 -1.47
C LYS A 170 -8.38 -12.06 -0.44
N ARG A 171 -7.32 -11.29 -0.16
CA ARG A 171 -7.40 -10.13 0.73
C ARG A 171 -8.31 -9.07 0.13
N SER A 172 -9.12 -8.43 0.97
CA SER A 172 -10.02 -7.34 0.56
C SER A 172 -9.24 -6.15 -0.03
N VAL A 173 -8.15 -5.75 0.60
CA VAL A 173 -7.22 -4.73 0.08
C VAL A 173 -6.10 -5.44 -0.67
N LYS A 174 -6.08 -5.28 -1.99
CA LYS A 174 -5.09 -5.89 -2.88
C LYS A 174 -3.80 -5.11 -2.98
N GLU A 175 -3.94 -3.78 -3.04
CA GLU A 175 -2.81 -2.86 -3.12
C GLU A 175 -3.05 -1.63 -2.24
N LEU A 176 -1.96 -1.10 -1.71
CA LEU A 176 -1.96 0.08 -0.87
C LEU A 176 -0.73 0.92 -1.16
N TYR A 177 -0.92 2.21 -1.43
CA TYR A 177 0.15 3.20 -1.47
C TYR A 177 0.03 4.13 -0.28
N VAL A 178 1.08 4.23 0.51
CA VAL A 178 1.16 5.16 1.64
C VAL A 178 2.22 6.20 1.31
N THR A 179 1.80 7.43 1.10
CA THR A 179 2.70 8.56 0.89
C THR A 179 2.94 9.24 2.23
N VAL A 180 4.20 9.36 2.61
CA VAL A 180 4.65 9.83 3.92
C VAL A 180 5.66 10.95 3.74
N ASN A 181 5.52 12.04 4.46
CA ASN A 181 6.53 13.10 4.47
C ASN A 181 7.86 12.55 5.01
N SER A 182 8.94 12.75 4.27
CA SER A 182 10.25 12.12 4.56
C SER A 182 10.93 12.65 5.83
N SER A 183 10.62 13.87 6.24
CA SER A 183 11.21 14.50 7.42
C SER A 183 10.42 14.23 8.70
N THR A 184 9.08 14.28 8.62
CA THR A 184 8.19 14.19 9.78
C THR A 184 7.55 12.82 9.99
N TYR A 185 7.62 11.95 8.98
CA TYR A 185 6.91 10.66 8.94
C TYR A 185 5.38 10.76 9.10
N ILE A 186 4.83 11.95 8.84
CA ILE A 186 3.38 12.17 8.81
C ILE A 186 2.84 11.65 7.48
N PRO A 187 1.79 10.81 7.49
CA PRO A 187 1.15 10.37 6.25
C PRO A 187 0.39 11.54 5.62
N VAL A 188 0.56 11.73 4.31
CA VAL A 188 -0.10 12.78 3.53
C VAL A 188 -1.15 12.25 2.58
N GLN A 189 -1.01 10.99 2.14
CA GLN A 189 -1.99 10.34 1.28
C GLN A 189 -1.96 8.82 1.48
N VAL A 190 -3.13 8.22 1.39
CA VAL A 190 -3.30 6.77 1.29
C VAL A 190 -4.15 6.48 0.06
N LYS A 191 -3.66 5.63 -0.86
CA LYS A 191 -4.43 5.09 -1.98
C LYS A 191 -4.59 3.59 -1.78
N MET A 192 -5.78 3.08 -1.95
CA MET A 192 -6.14 1.71 -1.62
C MET A 192 -6.99 1.09 -2.72
N LEU A 193 -6.60 -0.11 -3.17
CA LEU A 193 -7.37 -0.94 -4.08
C LEU A 193 -8.15 -1.99 -3.29
N GLU A 194 -9.46 -1.83 -3.19
CA GLU A 194 -10.37 -2.81 -2.61
C GLU A 194 -11.27 -3.41 -3.70
N GLY A 195 -11.19 -4.72 -3.87
CA GLY A 195 -11.79 -5.36 -5.05
C GLY A 195 -11.16 -4.84 -6.35
N ASN A 196 -11.91 -4.06 -7.12
CA ASN A 196 -11.46 -3.40 -8.35
C ASN A 196 -11.63 -1.86 -8.26
N THR A 197 -11.81 -1.32 -7.06
CA THR A 197 -12.10 0.09 -6.86
C THR A 197 -10.97 0.75 -6.08
N TRP A 198 -10.42 1.83 -6.64
CA TRP A 198 -9.46 2.67 -5.97
C TRP A 198 -10.16 3.70 -5.09
N SER A 199 -9.69 3.82 -3.86
CA SER A 199 -10.03 4.93 -2.97
C SER A 199 -8.77 5.74 -2.68
N THR A 200 -8.90 7.05 -2.65
CA THR A 200 -7.79 7.96 -2.30
C THR A 200 -8.19 8.78 -1.08
N ILE A 201 -7.35 8.78 -0.05
CA ILE A 201 -7.52 9.57 1.16
C ILE A 201 -6.35 10.55 1.22
N ASN A 202 -6.63 11.84 1.11
CA ASN A 202 -5.65 12.90 1.33
C ASN A 202 -5.77 13.37 2.77
N ILE A 203 -4.64 13.47 3.47
CA ILE A 203 -4.56 13.81 4.89
C ILE A 203 -3.93 15.20 5.01
N LYS A 204 -4.57 16.07 5.79
CA LYS A 204 -4.14 17.45 6.05
C LYS A 204 -4.26 17.77 7.53
N ASN A 205 -3.61 18.85 7.96
CA ASN A 205 -3.74 19.41 9.30
C ASN A 205 -3.49 18.38 10.42
N PHE A 206 -2.57 17.45 10.17
CA PHE A 206 -2.18 16.47 11.19
C PHE A 206 -1.59 17.19 12.41
N LYS A 207 -2.08 16.85 13.60
CA LYS A 207 -1.61 17.40 14.88
C LYS A 207 -1.54 16.28 15.91
N ALA A 208 -0.36 16.05 16.48
CA ALA A 208 -0.25 15.27 17.71
C ALA A 208 -0.89 16.06 18.86
N LYS A 209 -1.79 15.43 19.62
CA LYS A 209 -2.53 16.07 20.70
C LYS A 209 -2.69 15.13 21.88
N LYS A 210 -2.79 15.71 23.10
CA LYS A 210 -3.25 14.96 24.28
C LYS A 210 -4.78 14.93 24.27
N LEU A 211 -5.36 13.78 23.84
CA LEU A 211 -6.81 13.59 23.72
C LEU A 211 -7.36 12.84 24.92
N ALA A 212 -8.49 13.33 25.45
CA ALA A 212 -9.22 12.63 26.52
C ALA A 212 -9.93 11.38 25.97
N ASN A 213 -9.98 10.30 26.72
CA ASN A 213 -10.67 9.07 26.30
C ASN A 213 -12.17 9.29 26.07
N SER A 214 -12.78 10.22 26.81
CA SER A 214 -14.19 10.58 26.65
C SER A 214 -14.55 11.13 25.28
N MET A 215 -13.57 11.59 24.49
CA MET A 215 -13.77 12.03 23.13
C MET A 215 -14.20 10.89 22.19
N PHE A 216 -13.88 9.66 22.55
CA PHE A 216 -14.11 8.46 21.75
C PHE A 216 -15.38 7.70 22.13
N THR A 217 -16.24 8.32 22.94
CA THR A 217 -17.48 7.75 23.43
C THR A 217 -18.63 8.70 23.08
N PHE A 218 -19.70 8.14 22.56
CA PHE A 218 -20.94 8.88 22.32
C PHE A 218 -21.53 9.38 23.65
N LYS A 219 -22.05 10.58 23.65
CA LYS A 219 -22.73 11.21 24.80
C LYS A 219 -24.15 11.58 24.40
N ALA A 220 -25.13 10.87 24.93
CA ALA A 220 -26.54 11.09 24.60
C ALA A 220 -27.02 12.55 24.84
N LYS A 221 -26.46 13.21 25.85
CA LYS A 221 -26.78 14.61 26.15
C LYS A 221 -26.44 15.59 25.03
N ASP A 222 -25.45 15.25 24.19
CA ASP A 222 -25.05 16.10 23.06
C ASP A 222 -25.98 15.88 21.84
N PHE A 223 -26.87 14.87 21.89
CA PHE A 223 -27.81 14.46 20.84
C PHE A 223 -29.19 14.13 21.44
N PRO A 224 -29.87 15.09 22.10
CA PRO A 224 -31.06 14.79 22.92
C PRO A 224 -32.28 14.34 22.12
N LYS A 225 -32.29 14.56 20.78
CA LYS A 225 -33.37 14.15 19.89
C LYS A 225 -33.03 12.92 19.05
N ALA A 226 -31.85 12.35 19.23
CA ALA A 226 -31.44 11.20 18.43
C ALA A 226 -32.08 9.91 18.98
N GLU A 227 -32.63 9.11 18.09
CA GLU A 227 -33.06 7.74 18.41
C GLU A 227 -31.83 6.86 18.61
N VAL A 228 -31.76 6.14 19.73
CA VAL A 228 -30.65 5.27 20.06
C VAL A 228 -31.07 3.81 19.88
N ILE A 229 -30.47 3.15 18.89
CA ILE A 229 -30.75 1.76 18.52
C ILE A 229 -29.57 0.89 18.96
N ASP A 230 -29.79 0.02 19.95
CA ASP A 230 -28.77 -0.92 20.43
C ASP A 230 -28.83 -2.23 19.63
N LEU A 231 -27.79 -2.49 18.83
CA LEU A 231 -27.65 -3.65 17.95
C LEU A 231 -26.57 -4.64 18.44
N ARG A 232 -26.19 -4.58 19.72
CA ARG A 232 -25.16 -5.45 20.30
C ARG A 232 -25.69 -6.84 20.64
#